data_ff729c16426b59849b1989ffd8aaa260
#
_entry.id   ff729c16426b59849b1989ffd8aaa260
#
_cell.length_a   1.000
_cell.length_b   1.000
_cell.length_c   1.000
_cell.angle_alpha   90.00
_cell.angle_beta   90.00
_cell.angle_gamma   90.00
#
_symmetry.space_group_name_H-M   'P 1'
#
loop_
_entity.id
_entity.type
_entity.pdbx_description
1 polymer ?
#
loop_
_entity_poly.entity_id
_entity_poly.type
_entity_poly.pdbx_seq_one_letter_code
_entity_poly.pdbx_strand_id
1 'polypeptide(L)'
;MKLLRTLAATALALLVIACTPAKKAEAPVGGATVIRFATDWRAEAEHGGFYQALATGEYAKRGLDVKIIQGGPSVNVPQLLAAGAIDMGVGSNSFIALNLAQEKAPVRAVAATMQKDPQVLIAHPGQGISKIADMKGHPILLADASKTAFWVWLKAKYGFTDAQVRTYTFNSAPFLANRSAIQQGYATSEPYTIEKEAGIKPAVFLLADEGYPGYAAMILAPDSLITSKPAAVKAFVEATAAGWASYLNGDPRPADALIRKDNPEMTQDVLDQARAKIKSYGLVESGDAAGGHIGAMTEARWAEFFKVASAQGVYPADMDYKRAYTLEFLAK
;
A
#
# COMPACT_ATOMS: atom_id res chain seq x y z
N MET A 1 -53.70 51.55 -58.51
CA MET A 1 -53.39 52.57 -57.49
C MET A 1 -53.61 51.97 -56.09
N LYS A 2 -52.65 52.17 -55.22
CA LYS A 2 -52.57 51.83 -53.78
C LYS A 2 -52.20 50.35 -53.47
N LEU A 3 -50.88 50.22 -53.14
CA LEU A 3 -50.22 49.13 -52.48
C LEU A 3 -50.79 48.98 -51.07
N LEU A 4 -51.00 47.73 -50.62
CA LEU A 4 -51.06 47.40 -49.22
C LEU A 4 -49.88 46.43 -48.89
N ARG A 5 -48.96 46.92 -48.10
CA ARG A 5 -47.83 46.13 -47.54
C ARG A 5 -48.34 45.45 -46.28
N THR A 6 -48.30 44.15 -46.26
CA THR A 6 -48.46 43.34 -45.04
C THR A 6 -47.11 43.02 -44.45
N LEU A 7 -46.80 43.55 -43.22
CA LEU A 7 -45.67 43.17 -42.42
C LEU A 7 -45.95 41.83 -41.70
N ALA A 8 -45.13 40.84 -41.94
CA ALA A 8 -45.08 39.62 -41.16
C ALA A 8 -44.07 39.83 -39.99
N ALA A 9 -44.55 39.86 -38.78
CA ALA A 9 -43.71 39.89 -37.59
C ALA A 9 -43.32 38.47 -37.19
N THR A 10 -42.03 38.12 -37.35
CA THR A 10 -41.45 36.88 -36.89
C THR A 10 -41.04 37.05 -35.42
N ALA A 11 -41.72 36.39 -34.51
CA ALA A 11 -41.33 36.35 -33.08
C ALA A 11 -40.18 35.34 -32.88
N LEU A 12 -39.01 35.87 -32.59
CA LEU A 12 -37.82 35.08 -32.21
C LEU A 12 -37.90 34.76 -30.71
N ALA A 13 -38.24 33.54 -30.35
CA ALA A 13 -38.22 33.05 -28.97
C ALA A 13 -36.76 32.81 -28.53
N LEU A 14 -36.20 33.67 -27.72
CA LEU A 14 -34.92 33.47 -27.03
C LEU A 14 -35.11 32.43 -25.88
N LEU A 15 -34.60 31.20 -26.10
CA LEU A 15 -34.40 30.25 -24.98
C LEU A 15 -33.23 30.74 -24.13
N VAL A 16 -33.57 31.28 -22.96
CA VAL A 16 -32.57 31.55 -21.90
C VAL A 16 -32.29 30.22 -21.19
N ILE A 17 -31.17 29.58 -21.55
CA ILE A 17 -30.63 28.45 -20.78
C ILE A 17 -30.11 29.02 -19.47
N ALA A 18 -30.88 28.85 -18.39
CA ALA A 18 -30.42 29.17 -17.04
C ALA A 18 -29.31 28.15 -16.66
N CYS A 19 -28.04 28.56 -16.77
CA CYS A 19 -26.93 27.87 -16.13
C CYS A 19 -27.10 28.02 -14.61
N THR A 20 -27.61 26.98 -13.96
CA THR A 20 -27.56 26.88 -12.50
C THR A 20 -26.10 26.78 -12.09
N PRO A 21 -25.55 27.71 -11.29
CA PRO A 21 -24.18 27.58 -10.83
C PRO A 21 -24.07 26.32 -9.95
N ALA A 22 -23.13 25.43 -10.29
CA ALA A 22 -22.80 24.27 -9.47
C ALA A 22 -22.47 24.79 -8.05
N LYS A 23 -23.20 24.28 -7.04
CA LYS A 23 -22.98 24.60 -5.64
C LYS A 23 -21.53 24.29 -5.31
N LYS A 24 -20.70 25.31 -5.15
CA LYS A 24 -19.35 25.18 -4.63
C LYS A 24 -19.49 24.52 -3.25
N ALA A 25 -18.87 23.35 -3.04
CA ALA A 25 -18.81 22.76 -1.74
C ALA A 25 -18.24 23.80 -0.77
N GLU A 26 -19.01 24.17 0.25
CA GLU A 26 -18.54 25.06 1.30
C GLU A 26 -17.33 24.43 1.97
N ALA A 27 -16.21 25.17 1.98
CA ALA A 27 -15.04 24.78 2.76
C ALA A 27 -15.47 24.67 4.24
N PRO A 28 -15.01 23.66 4.99
CA PRO A 28 -15.38 23.53 6.40
C PRO A 28 -14.97 24.78 7.16
N VAL A 29 -15.88 25.27 7.99
CA VAL A 29 -15.65 26.39 8.92
C VAL A 29 -14.74 25.90 10.04
N GLY A 30 -13.44 26.07 9.85
CA GLY A 30 -12.34 25.61 10.69
C GLY A 30 -11.23 25.14 9.77
N GLY A 31 -9.99 25.64 9.95
CA GLY A 31 -8.87 25.30 9.08
C GLY A 31 -8.70 23.78 8.95
N ALA A 32 -8.28 23.30 7.77
CA ALA A 32 -8.04 21.87 7.50
C ALA A 32 -7.06 21.28 8.52
N THR A 33 -7.32 20.07 9.00
CA THR A 33 -6.37 19.35 9.85
C THR A 33 -5.17 18.90 9.03
N VAL A 34 -4.00 19.40 9.36
CA VAL A 34 -2.74 18.97 8.72
C VAL A 34 -2.39 17.58 9.21
N ILE A 35 -2.07 16.67 8.26
CA ILE A 35 -1.56 15.32 8.51
C ILE A 35 -0.26 15.13 7.72
N ARG A 36 0.85 14.98 8.42
CA ARG A 36 2.14 14.57 7.85
C ARG A 36 2.15 13.04 7.79
N PHE A 37 2.08 12.50 6.58
CA PHE A 37 2.01 11.07 6.33
C PHE A 37 3.28 10.58 5.64
N ALA A 38 4.01 9.66 6.26
CA ALA A 38 5.20 9.08 5.64
C ALA A 38 4.90 7.73 4.98
N THR A 39 5.42 7.53 3.76
CA THR A 39 5.53 6.21 3.17
C THR A 39 6.77 5.49 3.72
N ASP A 40 6.79 4.17 3.67
CA ASP A 40 7.91 3.35 4.13
C ASP A 40 9.00 3.21 3.07
N TRP A 41 8.69 3.52 1.82
CA TRP A 41 9.60 3.48 0.69
C TRP A 41 9.46 4.72 -0.19
N ARG A 42 10.29 4.82 -1.25
CA ARG A 42 10.15 5.86 -2.27
C ARG A 42 8.78 5.78 -2.92
N ALA A 43 8.34 6.89 -3.52
CA ALA A 43 7.07 6.93 -4.23
C ALA A 43 7.02 5.89 -5.35
N GLU A 44 5.97 5.05 -5.35
CA GLU A 44 5.77 3.94 -6.28
C GLU A 44 4.28 3.58 -6.36
N ALA A 45 3.91 2.65 -7.25
CA ALA A 45 2.51 2.24 -7.46
C ALA A 45 1.86 1.64 -6.21
N GLU A 46 2.65 1.02 -5.33
CA GLU A 46 2.23 0.47 -4.04
C GLU A 46 1.75 1.54 -3.05
N HIS A 47 2.06 2.79 -3.32
CA HIS A 47 1.52 3.96 -2.60
C HIS A 47 0.41 4.69 -3.40
N GLY A 48 0.02 4.15 -4.55
CA GLY A 48 -0.87 4.80 -5.52
C GLY A 48 -2.18 5.32 -4.94
N GLY A 49 -2.80 4.59 -4.01
CA GLY A 49 -4.04 5.03 -3.38
C GLY A 49 -3.87 6.30 -2.53
N PHE A 50 -2.75 6.44 -1.81
CA PHE A 50 -2.45 7.64 -1.02
C PHE A 50 -2.23 8.86 -1.93
N TYR A 51 -1.44 8.69 -3.00
CA TYR A 51 -1.20 9.74 -3.98
C TYR A 51 -2.45 10.09 -4.77
N GLN A 52 -3.31 9.12 -5.08
CA GLN A 52 -4.58 9.37 -5.77
C GLN A 52 -5.54 10.15 -4.88
N ALA A 53 -5.67 9.78 -3.61
CA ALA A 53 -6.50 10.52 -2.66
C ALA A 53 -6.04 11.99 -2.52
N LEU A 54 -4.72 12.22 -2.52
CA LEU A 54 -4.15 13.57 -2.51
C LEU A 54 -4.48 14.32 -3.81
N ALA A 55 -4.17 13.71 -4.97
CA ALA A 55 -4.29 14.34 -6.28
C ALA A 55 -5.73 14.66 -6.67
N THR A 56 -6.69 13.81 -6.27
CA THR A 56 -8.12 14.00 -6.56
C THR A 56 -8.86 14.79 -5.48
N GLY A 57 -8.14 15.23 -4.44
CA GLY A 57 -8.69 16.04 -3.36
C GLY A 57 -9.57 15.28 -2.37
N GLU A 58 -9.49 13.93 -2.32
CA GLU A 58 -10.29 13.13 -1.39
C GLU A 58 -10.00 13.48 0.09
N TYR A 59 -8.74 13.79 0.41
CA TYR A 59 -8.37 14.30 1.73
C TYR A 59 -8.97 15.69 1.99
N ALA A 60 -8.83 16.61 1.06
CA ALA A 60 -9.34 17.99 1.19
C ALA A 60 -10.86 18.03 1.35
N LYS A 61 -11.60 17.19 0.61
CA LYS A 61 -13.07 17.05 0.73
C LYS A 61 -13.51 16.63 2.15
N ARG A 62 -12.62 16.01 2.91
CA ARG A 62 -12.87 15.55 4.29
C ARG A 62 -12.19 16.44 5.34
N GLY A 63 -11.77 17.65 4.96
CA GLY A 63 -11.18 18.62 5.87
C GLY A 63 -9.73 18.31 6.29
N LEU A 64 -9.00 17.54 5.50
CA LEU A 64 -7.60 17.22 5.74
C LEU A 64 -6.68 17.93 4.76
N ASP A 65 -5.55 18.45 5.25
CA ASP A 65 -4.39 18.90 4.47
C ASP A 65 -3.27 17.86 4.64
N VAL A 66 -3.21 16.88 3.73
CA VAL A 66 -2.23 15.79 3.81
C VAL A 66 -0.94 16.15 3.09
N LYS A 67 0.18 15.96 3.79
CA LYS A 67 1.53 16.10 3.24
C LYS A 67 2.16 14.70 3.20
N ILE A 68 2.31 14.14 2.00
CA ILE A 68 3.02 12.87 1.82
C ILE A 68 4.53 13.15 1.89
N ILE A 69 5.21 12.42 2.76
CA ILE A 69 6.66 12.43 2.94
C ILE A 69 7.14 11.07 2.46
N GLN A 70 7.80 11.03 1.30
CA GLN A 70 8.27 9.75 0.79
C GLN A 70 9.41 9.19 1.65
N GLY A 71 9.37 7.87 1.82
CA GLY A 71 10.38 7.12 2.53
C GLY A 71 11.58 6.75 1.67
N GLY A 72 12.21 5.64 2.02
CA GLY A 72 13.38 5.11 1.33
C GLY A 72 14.14 4.10 2.18
N PRO A 73 15.30 3.58 1.69
CA PRO A 73 16.03 2.48 2.34
C PRO A 73 16.41 2.71 3.80
N SER A 74 16.56 3.97 4.22
CA SER A 74 16.97 4.34 5.59
C SER A 74 15.84 4.91 6.43
N VAL A 75 14.59 4.92 5.92
CA VAL A 75 13.45 5.47 6.66
C VAL A 75 12.90 4.44 7.63
N ASN A 76 12.71 4.86 8.87
CA ASN A 76 12.07 4.08 9.92
C ASN A 76 10.80 4.80 10.39
N VAL A 77 9.66 4.43 9.80
CA VAL A 77 8.36 5.03 10.11
C VAL A 77 8.00 4.95 11.61
N PRO A 78 8.17 3.81 12.31
CA PRO A 78 8.01 3.72 13.76
C PRO A 78 8.79 4.78 14.54
N GLN A 79 10.06 5.01 14.20
CA GLN A 79 10.90 6.02 14.88
C GLN A 79 10.41 7.44 14.59
N LEU A 80 9.99 7.74 13.35
CA LEU A 80 9.43 9.04 12.99
C LEU A 80 8.12 9.33 13.74
N LEU A 81 7.26 8.32 13.92
CA LEU A 81 6.03 8.43 14.72
C LEU A 81 6.36 8.69 16.19
N ALA A 82 7.31 7.92 16.77
CA ALA A 82 7.74 8.08 18.16
C ALA A 82 8.35 9.47 18.43
N ALA A 83 9.09 10.01 17.47
CA ALA A 83 9.67 11.36 17.54
C ALA A 83 8.65 12.49 17.27
N GLY A 84 7.41 12.19 16.88
CA GLY A 84 6.43 13.20 16.47
C GLY A 84 6.81 13.96 15.18
N ALA A 85 7.74 13.43 14.42
CA ALA A 85 8.17 14.01 13.15
C ALA A 85 7.08 13.87 12.06
N ILE A 86 6.25 12.83 12.17
CA ILE A 86 5.08 12.57 11.34
C ILE A 86 3.86 12.27 12.22
N ASP A 87 2.67 12.40 11.64
CA ASP A 87 1.41 12.19 12.34
C ASP A 87 0.85 10.78 12.09
N MET A 88 1.03 10.25 10.90
CA MET A 88 0.65 8.89 10.49
C MET A 88 1.69 8.37 9.48
N GLY A 89 1.73 7.06 9.23
CA GLY A 89 2.67 6.51 8.25
C GLY A 89 2.35 5.07 7.86
N VAL A 90 3.06 4.58 6.83
CA VAL A 90 2.92 3.21 6.35
C VAL A 90 3.70 2.25 7.25
N GLY A 91 3.03 1.22 7.75
CA GLY A 91 3.66 0.02 8.27
C GLY A 91 3.72 -1.03 7.17
N SER A 92 4.92 -1.39 6.73
CA SER A 92 5.12 -2.24 5.55
C SER A 92 4.35 -3.57 5.62
N ASN A 93 4.29 -4.18 6.82
CA ASN A 93 3.59 -5.45 7.03
C ASN A 93 3.15 -5.65 8.50
N SER A 94 2.40 -6.70 8.77
CA SER A 94 1.84 -7.01 10.10
C SER A 94 2.89 -7.19 11.20
N PHE A 95 4.13 -7.58 10.88
CA PHE A 95 5.19 -7.66 11.88
C PHE A 95 5.52 -6.29 12.48
N ILE A 96 5.46 -5.21 11.69
CA ILE A 96 5.73 -3.86 12.19
C ILE A 96 4.76 -3.51 13.33
N ALA A 97 3.47 -3.76 13.14
CA ALA A 97 2.46 -3.47 14.16
C ALA A 97 2.62 -4.38 15.41
N LEU A 98 2.94 -5.67 15.21
CA LEU A 98 3.19 -6.58 16.32
C LEU A 98 4.48 -6.24 17.08
N ASN A 99 5.54 -5.83 16.42
CA ASN A 99 6.77 -5.37 17.05
C ASN A 99 6.51 -4.12 17.91
N LEU A 100 5.73 -3.15 17.40
CA LEU A 100 5.30 -1.98 18.16
C LEU A 100 4.49 -2.38 19.41
N ALA A 101 3.58 -3.37 19.27
CA ALA A 101 2.80 -3.89 20.41
C ALA A 101 3.70 -4.59 21.43
N GLN A 102 4.69 -5.37 21.02
CA GLN A 102 5.69 -6.03 21.89
C GLN A 102 6.49 -5.01 22.67
N GLU A 103 6.95 -3.94 22.02
CA GLU A 103 7.68 -2.83 22.62
C GLU A 103 6.77 -1.89 23.44
N LYS A 104 5.47 -2.18 23.51
CA LYS A 104 4.46 -1.33 24.17
C LYS A 104 4.41 0.10 23.63
N ALA A 105 4.85 0.31 22.39
CA ALA A 105 4.78 1.59 21.74
C ALA A 105 3.30 2.02 21.56
N PRO A 106 2.97 3.31 21.81
CA PRO A 106 1.59 3.79 21.71
C PRO A 106 1.19 4.11 20.25
N VAL A 107 1.33 3.12 19.38
CA VAL A 107 1.04 3.21 17.93
C VAL A 107 0.29 1.97 17.50
N ARG A 108 -0.76 2.12 16.69
CA ARG A 108 -1.58 1.02 16.17
C ARG A 108 -1.78 1.11 14.67
N ALA A 109 -2.02 -0.05 14.05
CA ALA A 109 -2.60 -0.11 12.72
C ALA A 109 -4.08 0.25 12.78
N VAL A 110 -4.52 1.20 11.96
CA VAL A 110 -5.92 1.67 11.86
C VAL A 110 -6.62 1.21 10.59
N ALA A 111 -5.85 0.75 9.59
CA ALA A 111 -6.35 0.12 8.36
C ALA A 111 -5.20 -0.66 7.69
N ALA A 112 -5.53 -1.61 6.81
CA ALA A 112 -4.56 -2.33 5.98
C ALA A 112 -4.94 -2.18 4.50
N THR A 113 -4.20 -1.37 3.76
CA THR A 113 -4.53 -1.10 2.36
C THR A 113 -4.19 -2.27 1.44
N MET A 114 -3.26 -3.13 1.82
CA MET A 114 -2.98 -4.37 1.10
C MET A 114 -3.41 -5.59 1.92
N GLN A 115 -4.26 -6.40 1.32
CA GLN A 115 -4.78 -7.65 1.88
C GLN A 115 -3.81 -8.81 1.72
N LYS A 116 -2.99 -8.78 0.70
CA LYS A 116 -1.89 -9.71 0.50
C LYS A 116 -0.58 -8.92 0.57
N ASP A 117 0.38 -9.44 1.34
CA ASP A 117 1.74 -8.92 1.32
C ASP A 117 2.33 -9.19 -0.09
N PRO A 118 2.83 -8.17 -0.81
CA PRO A 118 3.38 -8.34 -2.15
C PRO A 118 4.73 -9.06 -2.18
N GLN A 119 5.26 -9.49 -1.04
CA GLN A 119 6.54 -10.20 -0.95
C GLN A 119 6.55 -11.47 -1.76
N VAL A 120 7.58 -11.61 -2.58
CA VAL A 120 7.85 -12.79 -3.39
C VAL A 120 9.25 -13.31 -3.15
N LEU A 121 9.44 -14.60 -3.45
CA LEU A 121 10.74 -15.17 -3.78
C LEU A 121 10.82 -15.34 -5.30
N ILE A 122 11.96 -14.95 -5.84
CA ILE A 122 12.25 -14.90 -7.29
C ILE A 122 13.35 -15.88 -7.58
N ALA A 123 13.13 -16.79 -8.55
CA ALA A 123 14.12 -17.77 -8.99
C ALA A 123 14.41 -17.63 -10.50
N HIS A 124 15.60 -18.04 -10.93
CA HIS A 124 15.90 -18.17 -12.34
C HIS A 124 15.03 -19.27 -12.98
N PRO A 125 14.62 -19.11 -14.24
CA PRO A 125 13.91 -20.15 -14.97
C PRO A 125 14.84 -21.35 -15.22
N GLY A 126 14.24 -22.55 -15.27
CA GLY A 126 14.97 -23.78 -15.62
C GLY A 126 15.86 -24.35 -14.51
N GLN A 127 15.69 -23.90 -13.25
CA GLN A 127 16.44 -24.41 -12.09
C GLN A 127 15.76 -25.61 -11.40
N GLY A 128 14.65 -26.11 -11.92
CA GLY A 128 13.87 -27.16 -11.28
C GLY A 128 13.05 -26.69 -10.07
N ILE A 129 13.03 -25.37 -9.81
CA ILE A 129 12.25 -24.77 -8.71
C ILE A 129 10.83 -24.56 -9.20
N SER A 130 9.89 -25.33 -8.62
CA SER A 130 8.46 -25.27 -8.92
C SER A 130 7.61 -24.79 -7.74
N LYS A 131 8.16 -24.79 -6.54
CA LYS A 131 7.54 -24.39 -5.26
C LYS A 131 8.61 -23.87 -4.30
N ILE A 132 8.21 -23.13 -3.28
CA ILE A 132 9.14 -22.54 -2.30
C ILE A 132 9.98 -23.61 -1.59
N ALA A 133 9.43 -24.79 -1.31
CA ALA A 133 10.19 -25.88 -0.67
C ALA A 133 11.44 -26.34 -1.46
N ASP A 134 11.42 -26.19 -2.80
CA ASP A 134 12.54 -26.57 -3.66
C ASP A 134 13.74 -25.61 -3.52
N MET A 135 13.55 -24.46 -2.87
CA MET A 135 14.60 -23.45 -2.65
C MET A 135 15.51 -23.79 -1.45
N LYS A 136 15.24 -24.90 -0.76
CA LYS A 136 16.05 -25.34 0.38
C LYS A 136 17.48 -25.61 -0.07
N GLY A 137 18.47 -25.00 0.61
CA GLY A 137 19.89 -25.12 0.27
C GLY A 137 20.39 -24.09 -0.77
N HIS A 138 19.50 -23.39 -1.48
CA HIS A 138 19.89 -22.31 -2.38
C HIS A 138 20.27 -21.04 -1.62
N PRO A 139 21.22 -20.25 -2.10
CA PRO A 139 21.48 -18.92 -1.51
C PRO A 139 20.29 -18.00 -1.79
N ILE A 140 19.83 -17.33 -0.73
CA ILE A 140 18.65 -16.45 -0.79
C ILE A 140 19.07 -15.02 -0.42
N LEU A 141 18.93 -14.08 -1.34
CA LEU A 141 19.20 -12.68 -1.13
C LEU A 141 18.02 -12.03 -0.37
N LEU A 142 18.28 -11.58 0.85
CA LEU A 142 17.30 -10.97 1.75
C LEU A 142 17.79 -9.63 2.28
N ALA A 143 16.92 -8.63 2.32
CA ALA A 143 17.16 -7.39 3.06
C ALA A 143 17.19 -7.66 4.57
N ASP A 144 17.89 -6.84 5.32
CA ASP A 144 18.06 -7.05 6.78
C ASP A 144 16.70 -7.04 7.51
N ALA A 145 15.80 -6.13 7.14
CA ALA A 145 14.46 -6.07 7.72
C ALA A 145 13.64 -7.35 7.50
N SER A 146 13.89 -8.08 6.42
CA SER A 146 13.17 -9.31 6.08
C SER A 146 13.57 -10.49 6.97
N LYS A 147 14.75 -10.44 7.59
CA LYS A 147 15.25 -11.50 8.48
C LYS A 147 14.43 -11.65 9.75
N THR A 148 13.83 -10.57 10.23
CA THR A 148 12.94 -10.55 11.40
C THR A 148 11.46 -10.51 11.01
N ALA A 149 11.14 -10.68 9.74
CA ALA A 149 9.81 -10.71 9.20
C ALA A 149 9.51 -12.07 8.53
N PHE A 150 9.19 -12.10 7.24
CA PHE A 150 8.77 -13.32 6.56
C PHE A 150 9.82 -14.45 6.53
N TRP A 151 11.11 -14.13 6.70
CA TRP A 151 12.17 -15.14 6.77
C TRP A 151 11.96 -16.10 7.95
N VAL A 152 11.50 -15.60 9.09
CA VAL A 152 11.19 -16.45 10.25
C VAL A 152 10.11 -17.46 9.91
N TRP A 153 9.06 -17.00 9.19
CA TRP A 153 7.99 -17.87 8.71
C TRP A 153 8.50 -18.91 7.70
N LEU A 154 9.39 -18.51 6.77
CA LEU A 154 9.99 -19.45 5.82
C LEU A 154 10.85 -20.51 6.51
N LYS A 155 11.64 -20.14 7.52
CA LYS A 155 12.42 -21.08 8.33
C LYS A 155 11.53 -22.14 8.98
N ALA A 156 10.46 -21.71 9.62
CA ALA A 156 9.56 -22.60 10.31
C ALA A 156 8.76 -23.50 9.36
N LYS A 157 8.26 -22.96 8.26
CA LYS A 157 7.41 -23.70 7.33
C LYS A 157 8.20 -24.67 6.45
N TYR A 158 9.37 -24.26 5.96
CA TYR A 158 10.14 -25.00 4.95
C TYR A 158 11.47 -25.54 5.47
N GLY A 159 11.85 -25.24 6.71
CA GLY A 159 13.12 -25.68 7.29
C GLY A 159 14.33 -25.01 6.65
N PHE A 160 14.19 -23.76 6.21
CA PHE A 160 15.28 -22.93 5.74
C PHE A 160 16.22 -22.59 6.89
N THR A 161 17.45 -22.22 6.58
CA THR A 161 18.48 -21.89 7.59
C THR A 161 19.17 -20.58 7.27
N ASP A 162 19.70 -19.90 8.27
CA ASP A 162 20.41 -18.65 8.08
C ASP A 162 21.69 -18.80 7.24
N ALA A 163 22.21 -20.03 7.09
CA ALA A 163 23.33 -20.32 6.19
C ALA A 163 23.04 -20.03 4.69
N GLN A 164 21.74 -20.03 4.34
CA GLN A 164 21.29 -19.68 2.96
C GLN A 164 21.29 -18.18 2.72
N VAL A 165 21.23 -17.34 3.77
CA VAL A 165 21.01 -15.91 3.64
C VAL A 165 22.23 -15.22 3.03
N ARG A 166 21.96 -14.37 2.05
CA ARG A 166 22.91 -13.39 1.49
C ARG A 166 22.24 -12.01 1.56
N THR A 167 23.04 -10.97 1.78
CA THR A 167 22.50 -9.63 1.89
C THR A 167 21.96 -9.14 0.55
N TYR A 168 20.72 -8.67 0.55
CA TYR A 168 20.09 -7.96 -0.57
C TYR A 168 20.10 -6.46 -0.31
N THR A 169 20.72 -5.71 -1.19
CA THR A 169 20.89 -4.25 -1.11
C THR A 169 20.04 -3.51 -2.14
N PHE A 170 18.90 -4.10 -2.54
CA PHE A 170 18.00 -3.56 -3.58
C PHE A 170 18.67 -3.43 -4.96
N ASN A 171 19.64 -4.32 -5.23
CA ASN A 171 20.34 -4.45 -6.48
C ASN A 171 20.29 -5.91 -6.92
N SER A 172 19.69 -6.18 -8.07
CA SER A 172 19.53 -7.55 -8.61
C SER A 172 20.78 -8.10 -9.30
N ALA A 173 21.87 -7.32 -9.44
CA ALA A 173 23.09 -7.82 -10.09
C ALA A 173 23.67 -9.10 -9.45
N PRO A 174 23.70 -9.27 -8.10
CA PRO A 174 24.14 -10.53 -7.49
C PRO A 174 23.24 -11.73 -7.83
N PHE A 175 21.92 -11.51 -7.95
CA PHE A 175 20.97 -12.51 -8.41
C PHE A 175 21.25 -12.89 -9.87
N LEU A 176 21.40 -11.90 -10.74
CA LEU A 176 21.67 -12.13 -12.17
C LEU A 176 22.99 -12.86 -12.42
N ALA A 177 24.02 -12.57 -11.61
CA ALA A 177 25.34 -13.21 -11.71
C ALA A 177 25.37 -14.67 -11.20
N ASN A 178 24.43 -15.05 -10.32
CA ASN A 178 24.37 -16.39 -9.75
C ASN A 178 23.04 -17.08 -10.08
N ARG A 179 23.06 -17.97 -11.05
CA ARG A 179 21.85 -18.66 -11.52
C ARG A 179 21.19 -19.55 -10.46
N SER A 180 21.91 -19.97 -9.42
CA SER A 180 21.33 -20.75 -8.33
C SER A 180 20.73 -19.87 -7.21
N ALA A 181 20.93 -18.57 -7.28
CA ALA A 181 20.43 -17.65 -6.25
C ALA A 181 18.91 -17.45 -6.36
N ILE A 182 18.31 -17.30 -5.21
CA ILE A 182 16.95 -16.83 -5.03
C ILE A 182 17.03 -15.39 -4.52
N GLN A 183 16.08 -14.54 -4.90
CA GLN A 183 16.03 -13.15 -4.43
C GLN A 183 14.63 -12.86 -3.87
N GLN A 184 14.57 -12.13 -2.77
CA GLN A 184 13.32 -11.47 -2.37
C GLN A 184 12.97 -10.35 -3.35
N GLY A 185 11.70 -9.98 -3.38
CA GLY A 185 11.20 -8.82 -4.09
C GLY A 185 9.74 -8.58 -3.82
N TYR A 186 9.21 -7.55 -4.45
CA TYR A 186 7.77 -7.33 -4.55
C TYR A 186 7.27 -7.80 -5.91
N ALA A 187 6.13 -8.46 -5.93
CA ALA A 187 5.50 -8.98 -7.15
C ALA A 187 5.30 -7.90 -8.24
N THR A 188 5.24 -6.67 -7.82
CA THR A 188 4.97 -5.46 -8.60
C THR A 188 6.24 -4.76 -9.12
N SER A 189 7.42 -5.14 -8.67
CA SER A 189 8.68 -4.42 -8.92
C SER A 189 9.76 -5.32 -9.53
N GLU A 190 10.53 -6.05 -8.72
CA GLU A 190 11.73 -6.76 -9.16
C GLU A 190 11.51 -7.73 -10.32
N PRO A 191 10.42 -8.53 -10.40
CA PRO A 191 10.24 -9.45 -11.53
C PRO A 191 10.20 -8.73 -12.88
N TYR A 192 9.54 -7.55 -12.91
CA TYR A 192 9.46 -6.73 -14.11
C TYR A 192 10.80 -6.12 -14.48
N THR A 193 11.52 -5.58 -13.50
CA THR A 193 12.85 -4.99 -13.73
C THR A 193 13.84 -6.03 -14.23
N ILE A 194 13.85 -7.22 -13.63
CA ILE A 194 14.70 -8.35 -14.07
C ILE A 194 14.38 -8.75 -15.53
N GLU A 195 13.08 -8.87 -15.87
CA GLU A 195 12.66 -9.21 -17.23
C GLU A 195 13.07 -8.12 -18.24
N LYS A 196 12.87 -6.86 -17.89
CA LYS A 196 13.18 -5.70 -18.74
C LYS A 196 14.68 -5.50 -18.96
N GLU A 197 15.48 -5.63 -17.91
CA GLU A 197 16.91 -5.33 -17.96
C GLU A 197 17.77 -6.52 -18.43
N ALA A 198 17.40 -7.74 -18.03
CA ALA A 198 18.20 -8.93 -18.30
C ALA A 198 17.58 -9.86 -19.36
N GLY A 199 16.34 -9.59 -19.82
CA GLY A 199 15.62 -10.47 -20.75
C GLY A 199 15.27 -11.83 -20.15
N ILE A 200 15.32 -11.95 -18.82
CA ILE A 200 15.03 -13.20 -18.08
C ILE A 200 13.63 -13.10 -17.52
N LYS A 201 12.72 -13.97 -17.93
CA LYS A 201 11.40 -14.11 -17.28
C LYS A 201 11.54 -15.00 -16.04
N PRO A 202 11.60 -14.44 -14.83
CA PRO A 202 11.85 -15.20 -13.62
C PRO A 202 10.63 -16.03 -13.19
N ALA A 203 10.87 -17.09 -12.43
CA ALA A 203 9.82 -17.75 -11.66
C ALA A 203 9.53 -16.94 -10.39
N VAL A 204 8.26 -16.64 -10.13
CA VAL A 204 7.82 -15.75 -9.03
C VAL A 204 6.89 -16.51 -8.11
N PHE A 205 7.17 -16.49 -6.81
CA PHE A 205 6.42 -17.19 -5.77
C PHE A 205 5.91 -16.20 -4.73
N LEU A 206 4.63 -15.87 -4.80
CA LEU A 206 4.00 -14.95 -3.85
C LEU A 206 3.80 -15.65 -2.50
N LEU A 207 4.39 -15.10 -1.44
CA LEU A 207 4.33 -15.70 -0.10
C LEU A 207 2.89 -15.80 0.44
N ALA A 208 2.05 -14.82 0.10
CA ALA A 208 0.64 -14.82 0.51
C ALA A 208 -0.14 -16.00 -0.09
N ASP A 209 0.14 -16.41 -1.33
CA ASP A 209 -0.49 -17.56 -1.97
C ASP A 209 -0.03 -18.89 -1.37
N GLU A 210 1.12 -18.89 -0.71
CA GLU A 210 1.66 -20.02 0.05
C GLU A 210 1.16 -20.04 1.52
N GLY A 211 0.21 -19.17 1.86
CA GLY A 211 -0.41 -19.12 3.19
C GLY A 211 0.32 -18.21 4.18
N TYR A 212 1.14 -17.26 3.72
CA TYR A 212 1.64 -16.19 4.58
C TYR A 212 0.48 -15.22 4.90
N PRO A 213 0.01 -15.15 6.16
CA PRO A 213 -1.31 -14.57 6.47
C PRO A 213 -1.29 -13.06 6.71
N GLY A 214 -0.12 -12.41 6.59
CA GLY A 214 0.05 -10.98 6.94
C GLY A 214 -0.74 -10.03 6.06
N TYR A 215 -1.16 -8.89 6.65
CA TYR A 215 -1.51 -7.67 5.92
C TYR A 215 -0.24 -6.94 5.53
N ALA A 216 -0.34 -6.05 4.53
CA ALA A 216 0.74 -5.13 4.18
C ALA A 216 0.21 -3.69 3.94
N ALA A 217 1.14 -2.76 3.78
CA ALA A 217 0.87 -1.33 3.59
C ALA A 217 -0.20 -0.81 4.57
N MET A 218 0.01 -1.09 5.86
CA MET A 218 -0.90 -0.66 6.92
C MET A 218 -0.75 0.81 7.21
N ILE A 219 -1.83 1.45 7.60
CA ILE A 219 -1.82 2.82 8.11
C ILE A 219 -1.59 2.77 9.61
N LEU A 220 -0.45 3.30 10.06
CA LEU A 220 -0.11 3.43 11.47
C LEU A 220 -0.47 4.81 11.99
N ALA A 221 -1.05 4.86 13.20
CA ALA A 221 -1.38 6.09 13.91
C ALA A 221 -1.02 5.99 15.40
N PRO A 222 -0.47 7.05 16.02
CA PRO A 222 -0.26 7.10 17.46
C PRO A 222 -1.57 7.13 18.24
N ASP A 223 -1.61 6.49 19.42
CA ASP A 223 -2.77 6.50 20.34
C ASP A 223 -3.22 7.93 20.70
N SER A 224 -2.26 8.86 20.79
CA SER A 224 -2.54 10.28 21.03
C SER A 224 -3.37 10.92 19.91
N LEU A 225 -3.07 10.59 18.63
CA LEU A 225 -3.85 11.08 17.50
C LEU A 225 -5.23 10.40 17.44
N ILE A 226 -5.27 9.08 17.65
CA ILE A 226 -6.51 8.28 17.70
C ILE A 226 -7.47 8.86 18.73
N THR A 227 -6.97 9.23 19.92
CA THR A 227 -7.79 9.77 21.02
C THR A 227 -8.18 11.24 20.81
N SER A 228 -7.21 12.08 20.36
CA SER A 228 -7.45 13.53 20.28
C SER A 228 -8.19 13.96 19.01
N LYS A 229 -8.03 13.22 17.90
CA LYS A 229 -8.60 13.55 16.59
C LYS A 229 -9.17 12.32 15.86
N PRO A 230 -10.07 11.53 16.49
CA PRO A 230 -10.60 10.31 15.87
C PRO A 230 -11.29 10.56 14.52
N ALA A 231 -11.99 11.69 14.39
CA ALA A 231 -12.63 12.08 13.14
C ALA A 231 -11.62 12.30 11.99
N ALA A 232 -10.43 12.85 12.29
CA ALA A 232 -9.38 13.03 11.28
C ALA A 232 -8.76 11.69 10.86
N VAL A 233 -8.54 10.76 11.81
CA VAL A 233 -8.07 9.41 11.49
C VAL A 233 -9.07 8.69 10.61
N LYS A 234 -10.36 8.72 10.95
CA LYS A 234 -11.45 8.15 10.14
C LYS A 234 -11.49 8.74 8.74
N ALA A 235 -11.46 10.06 8.63
CA ALA A 235 -11.46 10.79 7.37
C ALA A 235 -10.25 10.41 6.49
N PHE A 236 -9.08 10.21 7.10
CA PHE A 236 -7.87 9.77 6.40
C PHE A 236 -8.04 8.35 5.84
N VAL A 237 -8.53 7.41 6.64
CA VAL A 237 -8.78 6.01 6.22
C VAL A 237 -9.78 5.96 5.07
N GLU A 238 -10.92 6.65 5.20
CA GLU A 238 -11.96 6.70 4.17
C GLU A 238 -11.48 7.36 2.87
N ALA A 239 -10.72 8.46 2.97
CA ALA A 239 -10.14 9.13 1.81
C ALA A 239 -9.13 8.22 1.09
N THR A 240 -8.30 7.51 1.86
CA THR A 240 -7.33 6.56 1.31
C THR A 240 -8.02 5.39 0.60
N ALA A 241 -9.10 4.85 1.17
CA ALA A 241 -9.88 3.80 0.53
C ALA A 241 -10.49 4.27 -0.80
N ALA A 242 -11.06 5.49 -0.84
CA ALA A 242 -11.56 6.11 -2.06
C ALA A 242 -10.43 6.35 -3.08
N GLY A 243 -9.26 6.76 -2.62
CA GLY A 243 -8.07 6.91 -3.45
C GLY A 243 -7.64 5.60 -4.10
N TRP A 244 -7.56 4.52 -3.34
CA TRP A 244 -7.23 3.20 -3.87
C TRP A 244 -8.27 2.71 -4.88
N ALA A 245 -9.57 2.82 -4.57
CA ALA A 245 -10.63 2.44 -5.50
C ALA A 245 -10.52 3.22 -6.83
N SER A 246 -10.26 4.53 -6.76
CA SER A 246 -10.06 5.38 -7.94
C SER A 246 -8.77 5.06 -8.69
N TYR A 247 -7.66 4.78 -7.98
CA TYR A 247 -6.38 4.43 -8.60
C TYR A 247 -6.44 3.12 -9.38
N LEU A 248 -7.14 2.12 -8.82
CA LEU A 248 -7.24 0.80 -9.44
C LEU A 248 -8.32 0.73 -10.53
N ASN A 249 -9.45 1.42 -10.38
CA ASN A 249 -10.63 1.23 -11.22
C ASN A 249 -11.04 2.48 -12.00
N GLY A 250 -10.41 3.64 -11.72
CA GLY A 250 -10.63 4.91 -12.40
C GLY A 250 -9.45 5.35 -13.24
N ASP A 251 -9.22 6.68 -13.27
CA ASP A 251 -8.08 7.29 -13.96
C ASP A 251 -6.89 7.44 -12.99
N PRO A 252 -5.80 6.68 -13.15
CA PRO A 252 -4.64 6.72 -12.25
C PRO A 252 -3.70 7.89 -12.51
N ARG A 253 -3.83 8.58 -13.66
CA ARG A 253 -2.89 9.63 -14.10
C ARG A 253 -2.64 10.73 -13.08
N PRO A 254 -3.64 11.18 -12.27
CA PRO A 254 -3.37 12.16 -11.22
C PRO A 254 -2.35 11.68 -10.17
N ALA A 255 -2.44 10.42 -9.72
CA ALA A 255 -1.47 9.82 -8.80
C ALA A 255 -0.12 9.61 -9.48
N ASP A 256 -0.12 9.02 -10.69
CA ASP A 256 1.10 8.73 -11.45
C ASP A 256 1.94 9.99 -11.67
N ALA A 257 1.29 11.14 -11.93
CA ALA A 257 1.99 12.42 -12.08
C ALA A 257 2.71 12.86 -10.79
N LEU A 258 2.09 12.68 -9.63
CA LEU A 258 2.71 13.01 -8.34
C LEU A 258 3.80 12.00 -7.97
N ILE A 259 3.57 10.71 -8.17
CA ILE A 259 4.57 9.67 -7.92
C ILE A 259 5.82 9.91 -8.76
N ARG A 260 5.68 10.19 -10.05
CA ARG A 260 6.81 10.48 -10.95
C ARG A 260 7.52 11.80 -10.62
N LYS A 261 6.81 12.76 -10.07
CA LYS A 261 7.43 14.00 -9.56
C LYS A 261 8.33 13.71 -8.36
N ASP A 262 7.88 12.88 -7.44
CA ASP A 262 8.61 12.55 -6.21
C ASP A 262 9.70 11.49 -6.46
N ASN A 263 9.46 10.57 -7.40
CA ASN A 263 10.39 9.51 -7.80
C ASN A 263 10.46 9.40 -9.34
N PRO A 264 11.38 10.11 -10.01
CA PRO A 264 11.51 10.09 -11.47
C PRO A 264 11.90 8.72 -12.06
N GLU A 265 12.38 7.77 -11.24
CA GLU A 265 12.67 6.39 -11.67
C GLU A 265 11.39 5.61 -12.00
N MET A 266 10.23 6.04 -11.49
CA MET A 266 8.92 5.45 -11.78
C MET A 266 8.41 5.91 -13.15
N THR A 267 8.89 5.27 -14.21
CA THR A 267 8.38 5.51 -15.57
C THR A 267 6.94 5.03 -15.71
N GLN A 268 6.20 5.51 -16.73
CA GLN A 268 4.79 5.18 -16.88
C GLN A 268 4.56 3.67 -17.07
N ASP A 269 5.44 2.99 -17.81
CA ASP A 269 5.38 1.54 -18.03
C ASP A 269 5.60 0.75 -16.73
N VAL A 270 6.48 1.24 -15.83
CA VAL A 270 6.67 0.66 -14.49
C VAL A 270 5.40 0.80 -13.65
N LEU A 271 4.77 1.99 -13.64
CA LEU A 271 3.53 2.22 -12.90
C LEU A 271 2.37 1.39 -13.46
N ASP A 272 2.23 1.32 -14.79
CA ASP A 272 1.16 0.57 -15.44
C ASP A 272 1.25 -0.93 -15.17
N GLN A 273 2.46 -1.52 -15.29
CA GLN A 273 2.66 -2.94 -14.98
C GLN A 273 2.44 -3.22 -13.49
N ALA A 274 2.94 -2.36 -12.58
CA ALA A 274 2.78 -2.54 -11.15
C ALA A 274 1.30 -2.49 -10.76
N ARG A 275 0.54 -1.52 -11.27
CA ARG A 275 -0.91 -1.44 -11.06
C ARG A 275 -1.65 -2.67 -11.60
N ALA A 276 -1.25 -3.16 -12.78
CA ALA A 276 -1.83 -4.39 -13.34
C ALA A 276 -1.53 -5.60 -12.43
N LYS A 277 -0.35 -5.68 -11.82
CA LYS A 277 0.01 -6.72 -10.85
C LYS A 277 -0.75 -6.59 -9.54
N ILE A 278 -0.88 -5.38 -9.00
CA ILE A 278 -1.72 -5.13 -7.80
C ILE A 278 -3.12 -5.71 -8.01
N LYS A 279 -3.72 -5.47 -9.18
CA LYS A 279 -5.05 -6.00 -9.52
C LYS A 279 -5.04 -7.52 -9.72
N SER A 280 -4.14 -8.05 -10.53
CA SER A 280 -4.13 -9.48 -10.90
C SER A 280 -3.84 -10.41 -9.73
N TYR A 281 -2.99 -9.98 -8.78
CA TYR A 281 -2.74 -10.71 -7.53
C TYR A 281 -3.80 -10.45 -6.46
N GLY A 282 -4.70 -9.49 -6.67
CA GLY A 282 -5.70 -9.10 -5.68
C GLY A 282 -5.06 -8.52 -4.41
N LEU A 283 -3.98 -7.72 -4.55
CA LEU A 283 -3.25 -7.25 -3.37
C LEU A 283 -4.10 -6.33 -2.48
N VAL A 284 -5.00 -5.55 -3.06
CA VAL A 284 -5.83 -4.55 -2.35
C VAL A 284 -7.28 -4.99 -2.19
N GLU A 285 -7.91 -5.51 -3.24
CA GLU A 285 -9.36 -5.75 -3.32
C GLU A 285 -9.73 -7.23 -3.09
N SER A 286 -8.95 -7.97 -2.30
CA SER A 286 -9.24 -9.37 -1.95
C SER A 286 -9.43 -9.54 -0.43
N GLY A 287 -9.54 -10.78 0.04
CA GLY A 287 -9.61 -11.10 1.47
C GLY A 287 -10.70 -10.33 2.20
N ASP A 288 -10.35 -9.69 3.31
CA ASP A 288 -11.29 -8.92 4.13
C ASP A 288 -11.78 -7.64 3.43
N ALA A 289 -11.07 -7.17 2.38
CA ALA A 289 -11.46 -6.00 1.59
C ALA A 289 -12.35 -6.35 0.38
N ALA A 290 -12.69 -7.62 0.18
CA ALA A 290 -13.60 -8.01 -0.89
C ALA A 290 -14.95 -7.30 -0.76
N GLY A 291 -15.54 -6.92 -1.90
CA GLY A 291 -16.81 -6.19 -1.90
C GLY A 291 -16.69 -4.68 -1.67
N GLY A 292 -15.48 -4.11 -1.79
CA GLY A 292 -15.28 -2.65 -1.74
C GLY A 292 -14.86 -2.10 -0.37
N HIS A 293 -14.50 -2.96 0.57
CA HIS A 293 -14.07 -2.56 1.92
C HIS A 293 -12.56 -2.32 2.00
N ILE A 294 -11.98 -1.57 1.06
CA ILE A 294 -10.53 -1.29 1.02
C ILE A 294 -10.08 -0.71 2.36
N GLY A 295 -9.03 -1.27 2.91
CA GLY A 295 -8.52 -0.90 4.24
C GLY A 295 -8.97 -1.86 5.36
N ALA A 296 -9.87 -2.80 5.07
CA ALA A 296 -10.42 -3.72 6.07
C ALA A 296 -9.35 -4.55 6.77
N MET A 297 -9.61 -4.80 8.04
CA MET A 297 -8.89 -5.76 8.88
C MET A 297 -9.91 -6.51 9.73
N THR A 298 -9.58 -7.75 10.13
CA THR A 298 -10.43 -8.54 11.03
C THR A 298 -9.64 -9.06 12.22
N GLU A 299 -10.33 -9.21 13.36
CA GLU A 299 -9.74 -9.81 14.56
C GLU A 299 -9.26 -11.25 14.28
N ALA A 300 -10.02 -12.01 13.51
CA ALA A 300 -9.70 -13.39 13.16
C ALA A 300 -8.36 -13.49 12.43
N ARG A 301 -8.10 -12.61 11.47
CA ARG A 301 -6.85 -12.64 10.70
C ARG A 301 -5.65 -12.16 11.52
N TRP A 302 -5.82 -11.18 12.39
CA TRP A 302 -4.78 -10.77 13.33
C TRP A 302 -4.46 -11.90 14.31
N ALA A 303 -5.48 -12.62 14.83
CA ALA A 303 -5.29 -13.77 15.70
C ALA A 303 -4.52 -14.90 14.99
N GLU A 304 -4.88 -15.20 13.74
CA GLU A 304 -4.18 -16.22 12.96
C GLU A 304 -2.74 -15.84 12.66
N PHE A 305 -2.48 -14.59 12.25
CA PHE A 305 -1.12 -14.10 12.02
C PHE A 305 -0.28 -14.19 13.29
N PHE A 306 -0.80 -13.71 14.43
CA PHE A 306 -0.11 -13.80 15.72
C PHE A 306 0.15 -15.25 16.13
N LYS A 307 -0.85 -16.12 16.00
CA LYS A 307 -0.72 -17.55 16.30
C LYS A 307 0.39 -18.22 15.50
N VAL A 308 0.45 -17.96 14.19
CA VAL A 308 1.51 -18.47 13.32
C VAL A 308 2.88 -17.97 13.75
N ALA A 309 3.01 -16.66 13.98
CA ALA A 309 4.28 -16.03 14.38
C ALA A 309 4.75 -16.50 15.78
N SER A 310 3.83 -16.59 16.75
CA SER A 310 4.11 -17.03 18.11
C SER A 310 4.50 -18.53 18.15
N ALA A 311 3.81 -19.39 17.40
CA ALA A 311 4.17 -20.81 17.30
C ALA A 311 5.59 -21.02 16.73
N GLN A 312 6.13 -20.04 16.04
CA GLN A 312 7.49 -20.00 15.50
C GLN A 312 8.50 -19.33 16.44
N GLY A 313 8.07 -18.95 17.65
CA GLY A 313 8.91 -18.32 18.64
C GLY A 313 9.28 -16.86 18.33
N VAL A 314 8.57 -16.20 17.41
CA VAL A 314 8.81 -14.76 17.09
C VAL A 314 8.33 -13.89 18.24
N TYR A 315 7.18 -14.23 18.82
CA TYR A 315 6.57 -13.50 19.93
C TYR A 315 6.23 -14.45 21.08
N PRO A 316 6.26 -13.97 22.34
CA PRO A 316 5.74 -14.70 23.48
C PRO A 316 4.26 -15.05 23.27
N ALA A 317 3.86 -16.25 23.66
CA ALA A 317 2.49 -16.74 23.46
C ALA A 317 1.42 -15.93 24.23
N ASP A 318 1.84 -15.27 25.31
CA ASP A 318 1.00 -14.43 26.20
C ASP A 318 1.07 -12.94 25.84
N MET A 319 1.74 -12.57 24.74
CA MET A 319 1.78 -11.17 24.28
C MET A 319 0.37 -10.65 23.95
N ASP A 320 0.02 -9.48 24.44
CA ASP A 320 -1.21 -8.79 24.07
C ASP A 320 -1.10 -8.21 22.66
N TYR A 321 -1.27 -9.07 21.66
CA TYR A 321 -1.23 -8.70 20.24
C TYR A 321 -2.37 -7.77 19.80
N LYS A 322 -3.46 -7.69 20.58
CA LYS A 322 -4.59 -6.80 20.28
C LYS A 322 -4.21 -5.31 20.37
N ARG A 323 -3.10 -4.99 21.02
CA ARG A 323 -2.52 -3.64 21.02
C ARG A 323 -1.99 -3.21 19.66
N ALA A 324 -1.73 -4.14 18.75
CA ALA A 324 -1.16 -3.85 17.42
C ALA A 324 -2.11 -3.10 16.50
N TYR A 325 -3.43 -3.17 16.74
CA TYR A 325 -4.42 -2.63 15.80
C TYR A 325 -5.66 -2.10 16.52
N THR A 326 -6.48 -1.36 15.76
CA THR A 326 -7.87 -1.05 16.10
C THR A 326 -8.74 -1.14 14.85
N LEU A 327 -9.97 -1.62 15.01
CA LEU A 327 -10.96 -1.75 13.93
C LEU A 327 -11.96 -0.59 13.90
N GLU A 328 -11.80 0.40 14.78
CA GLU A 328 -12.74 1.48 15.03
C GLU A 328 -13.01 2.36 13.80
N PHE A 329 -12.03 2.51 12.92
CA PHE A 329 -12.07 3.44 11.77
C PHE A 329 -12.46 2.77 10.46
N LEU A 330 -12.71 1.47 10.47
CA LEU A 330 -13.03 0.70 9.28
C LEU A 330 -14.52 0.84 8.92
N ALA A 331 -14.84 0.68 7.64
CA ALA A 331 -16.23 0.56 7.19
C ALA A 331 -16.89 -0.65 7.84
N LYS A 332 -18.13 -0.46 8.29
CA LYS A 332 -18.94 -1.54 8.88
C LYS A 332 -19.75 -2.23 7.80
#